data_27f691128409406401a036a32c2a0258
#
_entry.id   27f691128409406401a036a32c2a0258
#
_cell.length_a   1.000
_cell.length_b   1.000
_cell.length_c   1.000
_cell.angle_alpha   90.00
_cell.angle_beta   90.00
_cell.angle_gamma   90.00
#
_symmetry.space_group_name_H-M   'P 1'
#
loop_
_entity.id
_entity.type
_entity.pdbx_description
1 polymer ?
#
loop_
_entity_poly.entity_id
_entity_poly.type
_entity_poly.pdbx_seq_one_letter_code
_entity_poly.pdbx_strand_id
1 'polypeptide(L)'
;MFKNTIFRRMTALVLTLALAAAAALPGLAVYPMPIQTASETEAVYLFNADTGKTILNQNADQQQYVASLTKLMTALLLLESGKDLNGEVTVPTALTQEFRDIQNANGTTMGLRIGETVRRIDLLNAMLIVSANDAASVIAYDVGGSVLDFVKQMNARAQELGCTGTNFTCAHGLFDYGNVSTAQDLAKIAAACAENQTFAQVAGTASYVLPATNLRKAEYTISSSNSLMNSESANYREYVRWVKGGFTTLAGRCIVAFAEKDGHTYGLVILGCDTPDHLFAECDDLFDWAFESFADRPLVDTPTEITTVALP
;
A
#
# COMPACT_ATOMS: atom_id res chain seq x y z
N MET A 1 63.68 -27.15 -3.58
CA MET A 1 63.15 -26.48 -2.37
C MET A 1 62.50 -25.13 -2.67
N PHE A 2 62.82 -24.44 -3.72
CA PHE A 2 62.29 -23.09 -4.05
C PHE A 2 60.87 -23.03 -4.59
N LYS A 3 60.36 -24.07 -5.27
CA LYS A 3 59.04 -24.08 -5.90
C LYS A 3 57.88 -24.11 -4.85
N ASN A 4 58.07 -24.75 -3.72
CA ASN A 4 57.02 -24.89 -2.71
C ASN A 4 56.78 -23.59 -1.90
N THR A 5 57.79 -22.71 -1.83
CA THR A 5 57.67 -21.46 -1.07
C THR A 5 56.91 -20.38 -1.83
N ILE A 6 57.07 -20.36 -3.17
CA ILE A 6 56.34 -19.44 -4.05
C ILE A 6 54.85 -19.83 -4.10
N PHE A 7 54.57 -21.13 -4.23
CA PHE A 7 53.18 -21.63 -4.27
C PHE A 7 52.44 -21.34 -2.94
N ARG A 8 53.09 -21.52 -1.78
CA ARG A 8 52.51 -21.18 -0.49
C ARG A 8 52.27 -19.68 -0.27
N ARG A 9 53.17 -18.82 -0.83
CA ARG A 9 52.99 -17.35 -0.78
C ARG A 9 51.86 -16.88 -1.71
N MET A 10 51.72 -17.47 -2.89
CA MET A 10 50.62 -17.16 -3.79
C MET A 10 49.25 -17.63 -3.25
N THR A 11 49.20 -18.82 -2.64
CA THR A 11 47.96 -19.32 -1.99
C THR A 11 47.56 -18.45 -0.78
N ALA A 12 48.53 -18.00 0.03
CA ALA A 12 48.27 -17.11 1.13
C ALA A 12 47.79 -15.72 0.66
N LEU A 13 48.37 -15.20 -0.43
CA LEU A 13 47.95 -13.91 -1.02
C LEU A 13 46.57 -13.97 -1.64
N VAL A 14 46.22 -15.07 -2.30
CA VAL A 14 44.87 -15.29 -2.86
C VAL A 14 43.83 -15.48 -1.78
N LEU A 15 44.18 -16.19 -0.67
CA LEU A 15 43.28 -16.32 0.48
C LEU A 15 43.06 -14.98 1.21
N THR A 16 44.11 -14.17 1.39
CA THR A 16 43.98 -12.83 2.01
C THR A 16 43.21 -11.86 1.13
N LEU A 17 43.35 -11.90 -0.18
CA LEU A 17 42.54 -11.10 -1.12
C LEU A 17 41.08 -11.59 -1.17
N ALA A 18 40.85 -12.87 -1.11
CA ALA A 18 39.49 -13.42 -1.02
C ALA A 18 38.77 -13.11 0.29
N LEU A 19 39.51 -13.11 1.44
CA LEU A 19 38.98 -12.67 2.73
C LEU A 19 38.75 -11.15 2.77
N ALA A 20 39.61 -10.36 2.16
CA ALA A 20 39.43 -8.91 2.05
C ALA A 20 38.28 -8.53 1.12
N ALA A 21 38.09 -9.29 0.03
CA ALA A 21 36.92 -9.10 -0.85
C ALA A 21 35.59 -9.54 -0.20
N ALA A 22 35.62 -10.57 0.66
CA ALA A 22 34.45 -10.96 1.44
C ALA A 22 34.11 -9.95 2.55
N ALA A 23 35.12 -9.19 3.06
CA ALA A 23 34.87 -8.12 4.02
C ALA A 23 34.47 -6.79 3.36
N ALA A 24 34.57 -6.68 2.03
CA ALA A 24 34.20 -5.50 1.25
C ALA A 24 32.86 -5.64 0.50
N LEU A 25 32.16 -6.77 0.63
CA LEU A 25 30.77 -6.81 0.30
C LEU A 25 30.06 -5.93 1.35
N PRO A 26 29.29 -4.89 0.95
CA PRO A 26 28.44 -4.23 1.89
C PRO A 26 27.60 -5.36 2.49
N GLY A 27 27.83 -5.70 3.75
CA GLY A 27 27.02 -6.66 4.45
C GLY A 27 25.62 -6.14 4.28
N LEU A 28 24.74 -6.93 3.65
CA LEU A 28 23.33 -6.73 3.81
C LEU A 28 23.15 -6.77 5.32
N ALA A 29 22.95 -5.59 5.92
CA ALA A 29 22.63 -5.51 7.34
C ALA A 29 21.31 -6.26 7.47
N VAL A 30 21.39 -7.53 7.85
CA VAL A 30 20.21 -8.31 8.20
C VAL A 30 19.80 -7.76 9.57
N TYR A 31 18.93 -6.76 9.52
CA TYR A 31 18.28 -6.32 10.75
C TYR A 31 17.41 -7.47 11.25
N PRO A 32 17.57 -7.91 12.50
CA PRO A 32 16.70 -8.90 13.06
C PRO A 32 15.27 -8.37 13.00
N MET A 33 14.33 -9.21 12.58
CA MET A 33 12.92 -8.85 12.59
C MET A 33 12.53 -8.46 14.02
N PRO A 34 11.97 -7.26 14.23
CA PRO A 34 11.72 -6.75 15.59
C PRO A 34 10.56 -7.45 16.29
N ILE A 35 9.70 -8.09 15.50
CA ILE A 35 8.47 -8.74 16.00
C ILE A 35 8.36 -10.16 15.45
N GLN A 36 7.54 -10.94 16.11
CA GLN A 36 7.07 -12.23 15.59
C GLN A 36 5.69 -12.01 14.98
N THR A 37 5.56 -12.25 13.67
CA THR A 37 4.27 -12.15 12.98
C THR A 37 3.28 -13.19 13.47
N ALA A 38 1.99 -12.90 13.34
CA ALA A 38 0.90 -13.78 13.79
C ALA A 38 0.90 -15.13 13.06
N SER A 39 1.41 -15.19 11.83
CA SER A 39 1.47 -16.40 11.03
C SER A 39 2.74 -16.47 10.18
N GLU A 40 3.29 -17.66 10.00
CA GLU A 40 4.43 -17.91 9.09
C GLU A 40 4.09 -17.61 7.62
N THR A 41 2.81 -17.63 7.24
CA THR A 41 2.33 -17.34 5.89
C THR A 41 2.00 -15.87 5.67
N GLU A 42 2.03 -15.08 6.71
CA GLU A 42 1.79 -13.64 6.64
C GLU A 42 2.87 -12.95 5.81
N ALA A 43 2.44 -12.04 4.93
CA ALA A 43 3.36 -11.24 4.13
C ALA A 43 3.48 -9.84 4.70
N VAL A 44 4.71 -9.43 5.01
CA VAL A 44 5.02 -8.11 5.55
C VAL A 44 6.06 -7.42 4.67
N TYR A 45 5.77 -6.17 4.26
CA TYR A 45 6.68 -5.34 3.52
C TYR A 45 6.73 -3.93 4.09
N LEU A 46 7.86 -3.57 4.68
CA LEU A 46 8.13 -2.23 5.21
C LEU A 46 9.20 -1.58 4.35
N PHE A 47 8.97 -0.34 3.96
CA PHE A 47 9.90 0.41 3.11
C PHE A 47 9.94 1.89 3.50
N ASN A 48 11.09 2.52 3.25
CA ASN A 48 11.20 3.97 3.32
C ASN A 48 10.59 4.56 2.05
N ALA A 49 9.50 5.32 2.19
CA ALA A 49 8.75 5.86 1.07
C ALA A 49 9.48 7.02 0.37
N ASP A 50 10.38 7.72 1.06
CA ASP A 50 11.14 8.84 0.49
C ASP A 50 12.24 8.36 -0.47
N THR A 51 12.79 7.16 -0.21
CA THR A 51 13.93 6.60 -0.98
C THR A 51 13.58 5.35 -1.78
N GLY A 52 12.40 4.75 -1.55
CA GLY A 52 11.99 3.47 -2.12
C GLY A 52 12.74 2.25 -1.55
N LYS A 53 13.59 2.42 -0.52
CA LYS A 53 14.39 1.32 0.02
C LYS A 53 13.56 0.38 0.88
N THR A 54 13.69 -0.92 0.62
CA THR A 54 13.12 -1.98 1.47
C THR A 54 13.84 -2.01 2.81
N ILE A 55 13.08 -2.05 3.90
CA ILE A 55 13.56 -2.20 5.27
C ILE A 55 13.31 -3.62 5.76
N LEU A 56 12.10 -4.14 5.55
CA LEU A 56 11.71 -5.49 5.90
C LEU A 56 10.97 -6.14 4.73
N ASN A 57 11.29 -7.39 4.45
CA ASN A 57 10.63 -8.22 3.47
C ASN A 57 10.42 -9.63 4.05
N GLN A 58 9.21 -9.95 4.47
CA GLN A 58 8.79 -11.29 4.83
C GLN A 58 7.72 -11.74 3.85
N ASN A 59 7.95 -12.82 3.11
CA ASN A 59 7.00 -13.39 2.14
C ASN A 59 6.39 -12.37 1.17
N ALA A 60 7.02 -11.18 1.01
CA ALA A 60 6.38 -10.03 0.35
C ALA A 60 6.25 -10.18 -1.16
N ASP A 61 6.86 -11.18 -1.76
CA ASP A 61 6.75 -11.59 -3.17
C ASP A 61 5.73 -12.72 -3.41
N GLN A 62 5.16 -13.30 -2.35
CA GLN A 62 4.15 -14.33 -2.45
C GLN A 62 2.79 -13.75 -2.80
N GLN A 63 2.11 -14.34 -3.79
CA GLN A 63 0.74 -13.96 -4.13
C GLN A 63 -0.22 -14.33 -3.01
N GLN A 64 -1.05 -13.36 -2.62
CA GLN A 64 -2.11 -13.52 -1.64
C GLN A 64 -3.40 -12.83 -2.10
N TYR A 65 -4.51 -13.17 -1.47
CA TYR A 65 -5.76 -12.44 -1.60
C TYR A 65 -5.63 -11.10 -0.87
N VAL A 66 -6.05 -10.01 -1.50
CA VAL A 66 -5.78 -8.67 -1.00
C VAL A 66 -7.03 -7.92 -0.54
N ALA A 67 -8.18 -8.55 -0.68
CA ALA A 67 -9.44 -7.95 -0.27
C ALA A 67 -9.59 -6.50 -0.77
N SER A 68 -10.09 -5.60 0.05
CA SER A 68 -10.34 -4.20 -0.30
C SER A 68 -9.09 -3.35 -0.56
N LEU A 69 -7.87 -3.89 -0.43
CA LEU A 69 -6.67 -3.19 -0.91
C LEU A 69 -6.67 -3.01 -2.43
N THR A 70 -7.43 -3.82 -3.16
CA THR A 70 -7.79 -3.61 -4.59
C THR A 70 -8.22 -2.18 -4.89
N LYS A 71 -8.93 -1.53 -3.96
CA LYS A 71 -9.44 -0.16 -4.12
C LYS A 71 -8.35 0.91 -4.22
N LEU A 72 -7.11 0.59 -3.86
CA LEU A 72 -5.97 1.48 -4.10
C LEU A 72 -5.77 1.71 -5.60
N MET A 73 -5.79 0.63 -6.41
CA MET A 73 -5.70 0.76 -7.87
C MET A 73 -6.95 1.45 -8.45
N THR A 74 -8.13 1.22 -7.91
CA THR A 74 -9.35 1.90 -8.34
C THR A 74 -9.27 3.41 -8.09
N ALA A 75 -8.75 3.81 -6.92
CA ALA A 75 -8.53 5.22 -6.59
C ALA A 75 -7.47 5.85 -7.51
N LEU A 76 -6.35 5.15 -7.73
CA LEU A 76 -5.27 5.61 -8.59
C LEU A 76 -5.79 5.92 -10.00
N LEU A 77 -6.51 4.99 -10.62
CA LEU A 77 -7.05 5.17 -11.98
C LEU A 77 -8.10 6.28 -12.06
N LEU A 78 -8.95 6.45 -11.03
CA LEU A 78 -9.85 7.61 -10.99
C LEU A 78 -9.08 8.92 -11.01
N LEU A 79 -8.04 9.03 -10.18
CA LEU A 79 -7.24 10.24 -10.04
C LEU A 79 -6.39 10.53 -11.29
N GLU A 80 -5.89 9.49 -11.95
CA GLU A 80 -5.13 9.58 -13.21
C GLU A 80 -6.03 9.82 -14.43
N SER A 81 -7.34 9.58 -14.34
CA SER A 81 -8.29 9.71 -15.47
C SER A 81 -8.46 11.15 -15.99
N GLY A 82 -8.06 12.15 -15.22
CA GLY A 82 -8.27 13.57 -15.54
C GLY A 82 -9.72 14.03 -15.41
N LYS A 83 -10.65 13.18 -14.93
CA LYS A 83 -12.04 13.57 -14.71
C LYS A 83 -12.15 14.56 -13.55
N ASP A 84 -13.02 15.56 -13.71
CA ASP A 84 -13.34 16.48 -12.61
C ASP A 84 -13.97 15.70 -11.44
N LEU A 85 -13.30 15.74 -10.29
CA LEU A 85 -13.76 15.05 -9.08
C LEU A 85 -15.03 15.68 -8.49
N ASN A 86 -15.28 16.95 -8.74
CA ASN A 86 -16.54 17.61 -8.36
C ASN A 86 -17.65 17.38 -9.39
N GLY A 87 -17.31 16.85 -10.56
CA GLY A 87 -18.28 16.45 -11.57
C GLY A 87 -19.13 15.28 -11.11
N GLU A 88 -20.38 15.29 -11.52
CA GLU A 88 -21.37 14.29 -11.16
C GLU A 88 -21.31 13.06 -12.07
N VAL A 89 -21.72 11.93 -11.53
CA VAL A 89 -21.98 10.68 -12.24
C VAL A 89 -23.31 10.10 -11.77
N THR A 90 -24.11 9.62 -12.73
CA THR A 90 -25.36 8.91 -12.41
C THR A 90 -25.11 7.41 -12.44
N VAL A 91 -25.50 6.73 -11.39
CA VAL A 91 -25.37 5.26 -11.26
C VAL A 91 -26.16 4.56 -12.37
N PRO A 92 -25.49 3.87 -13.31
CA PRO A 92 -26.13 3.31 -14.48
C PRO A 92 -26.87 2.00 -14.17
N THR A 93 -27.92 1.69 -14.94
CA THR A 93 -28.66 0.42 -14.84
C THR A 93 -27.79 -0.81 -15.10
N ALA A 94 -26.70 -0.65 -15.84
CA ALA A 94 -25.71 -1.70 -16.09
C ALA A 94 -25.11 -2.29 -14.79
N LEU A 95 -25.08 -1.54 -13.69
CA LEU A 95 -24.56 -2.01 -12.40
C LEU A 95 -25.60 -2.76 -11.54
N THR A 96 -26.81 -3.00 -12.04
CA THR A 96 -27.87 -3.67 -11.26
C THR A 96 -27.45 -5.04 -10.76
N GLN A 97 -26.81 -5.86 -11.60
CA GLN A 97 -26.34 -7.19 -11.19
C GLN A 97 -25.14 -7.09 -10.24
N GLU A 98 -24.19 -6.24 -10.54
CA GLU A 98 -23.03 -5.95 -9.70
C GLU A 98 -23.46 -5.57 -8.26
N PHE A 99 -24.43 -4.69 -8.10
CA PHE A 99 -24.93 -4.29 -6.78
C PHE A 99 -25.62 -5.43 -6.04
N ARG A 100 -26.33 -6.32 -6.76
CA ARG A 100 -26.89 -7.54 -6.16
C ARG A 100 -25.80 -8.49 -5.68
N ASP A 101 -24.75 -8.66 -6.46
CA ASP A 101 -23.63 -9.55 -6.12
C ASP A 101 -22.86 -9.00 -4.90
N ILE A 102 -22.65 -7.69 -4.84
CA ILE A 102 -22.09 -7.03 -3.66
C ILE A 102 -22.96 -7.26 -2.42
N GLN A 103 -24.27 -7.13 -2.55
CA GLN A 103 -25.21 -7.34 -1.44
C GLN A 103 -25.23 -8.81 -0.99
N ASN A 104 -25.26 -9.75 -1.93
CA ASN A 104 -25.24 -11.20 -1.64
C ASN A 104 -23.95 -11.62 -0.93
N ALA A 105 -22.83 -10.96 -1.24
CA ALA A 105 -21.55 -11.16 -0.58
C ALA A 105 -21.41 -10.41 0.77
N ASN A 106 -22.47 -9.73 1.25
CA ASN A 106 -22.46 -8.85 2.42
C ASN A 106 -21.35 -7.78 2.32
N GLY A 107 -21.08 -7.29 1.11
CA GLY A 107 -20.08 -6.27 0.89
C GLY A 107 -20.49 -4.92 1.46
N THR A 108 -19.53 -4.20 2.08
CA THR A 108 -19.76 -2.84 2.58
C THR A 108 -20.14 -1.91 1.43
N THR A 109 -21.15 -1.06 1.64
CA THR A 109 -21.64 -0.09 0.65
C THR A 109 -21.92 1.27 1.29
N MET A 110 -21.97 2.32 0.48
CA MET A 110 -22.50 3.62 0.88
C MET A 110 -24.02 3.73 0.62
N GLY A 111 -24.64 2.67 0.08
CA GLY A 111 -26.06 2.57 -0.16
C GLY A 111 -26.54 3.24 -1.45
N LEU A 112 -25.71 3.23 -2.51
CA LEU A 112 -26.08 3.76 -3.82
C LEU A 112 -27.23 3.01 -4.46
N ARG A 113 -28.05 3.73 -5.22
CA ARG A 113 -29.19 3.20 -5.97
C ARG A 113 -29.05 3.51 -7.44
N ILE A 114 -29.55 2.63 -8.29
CA ILE A 114 -29.61 2.86 -9.73
C ILE A 114 -30.37 4.16 -10.01
N GLY A 115 -29.78 5.04 -10.83
CA GLY A 115 -30.31 6.38 -11.15
C GLY A 115 -29.97 7.44 -10.09
N GLU A 116 -29.22 7.13 -9.05
CA GLU A 116 -28.70 8.12 -8.11
C GLU A 116 -27.54 8.88 -8.74
N THR A 117 -27.53 10.21 -8.57
CA THR A 117 -26.50 11.10 -9.09
C THR A 117 -25.64 11.61 -7.93
N VAL A 118 -24.33 11.41 -8.02
CA VAL A 118 -23.35 11.69 -6.95
C VAL A 118 -22.09 12.28 -7.56
N ARG A 119 -21.32 13.03 -6.80
CA ARG A 119 -20.02 13.54 -7.25
C ARG A 119 -18.96 12.44 -7.15
N ARG A 120 -17.96 12.49 -8.04
CA ARG A 120 -16.81 11.58 -8.01
C ARG A 120 -16.03 11.66 -6.70
N ILE A 121 -15.88 12.85 -6.13
CA ILE A 121 -15.21 13.04 -4.85
C ILE A 121 -15.97 12.33 -3.70
N ASP A 122 -17.30 12.30 -3.73
CA ASP A 122 -18.11 11.60 -2.73
C ASP A 122 -17.93 10.08 -2.83
N LEU A 123 -17.82 9.55 -4.06
CA LEU A 123 -17.49 8.15 -4.30
C LEU A 123 -16.09 7.80 -3.80
N LEU A 124 -15.09 8.65 -4.07
CA LEU A 124 -13.71 8.43 -3.63
C LEU A 124 -13.63 8.41 -2.10
N ASN A 125 -14.27 9.36 -1.41
CA ASN A 125 -14.34 9.40 0.04
C ASN A 125 -15.01 8.14 0.60
N ALA A 126 -16.17 7.75 0.10
CA ALA A 126 -16.87 6.55 0.58
C ALA A 126 -16.06 5.27 0.32
N MET A 127 -15.38 5.17 -0.82
CA MET A 127 -14.54 4.03 -1.18
C MET A 127 -13.33 3.90 -0.26
N LEU A 128 -12.67 5.00 0.10
CA LEU A 128 -11.46 4.96 0.91
C LEU A 128 -11.77 4.92 2.42
N ILE A 129 -12.75 5.69 2.91
CA ILE A 129 -13.06 5.82 4.34
C ILE A 129 -13.80 4.59 4.88
N VAL A 130 -14.92 4.21 4.23
CA VAL A 130 -15.74 3.07 4.69
C VAL A 130 -15.62 1.85 3.78
N SER A 131 -14.70 1.89 2.82
CA SER A 131 -14.45 0.76 1.91
C SER A 131 -15.67 0.38 1.03
N ALA A 132 -16.51 1.35 0.63
CA ALA A 132 -17.73 1.15 -0.12
C ALA A 132 -17.47 0.45 -1.48
N ASN A 133 -18.04 -0.74 -1.68
CA ASN A 133 -17.85 -1.53 -2.90
C ASN A 133 -18.70 -0.98 -4.06
N ASP A 134 -19.92 -0.53 -3.78
CA ASP A 134 -20.78 0.13 -4.75
C ASP A 134 -20.15 1.39 -5.33
N ALA A 135 -19.48 2.19 -4.51
CA ALA A 135 -18.72 3.35 -4.96
C ALA A 135 -17.58 2.95 -5.92
N ALA A 136 -16.83 1.88 -5.59
CA ALA A 136 -15.77 1.37 -6.45
C ALA A 136 -16.30 0.91 -7.82
N SER A 137 -17.44 0.22 -7.86
CA SER A 137 -18.07 -0.24 -9.11
C SER A 137 -18.57 0.94 -9.96
N VAL A 138 -19.11 2.01 -9.33
CA VAL A 138 -19.51 3.22 -10.06
C VAL A 138 -18.31 3.95 -10.64
N ILE A 139 -17.22 4.09 -9.88
CA ILE A 139 -15.96 4.64 -10.36
C ILE A 139 -15.44 3.82 -11.57
N ALA A 140 -15.44 2.50 -11.44
CA ALA A 140 -14.98 1.61 -12.49
C ALA A 140 -15.79 1.79 -13.79
N TYR A 141 -17.11 1.89 -13.67
CA TYR A 141 -17.98 2.11 -14.82
C TYR A 141 -17.77 3.50 -15.44
N ASP A 142 -17.67 4.54 -14.60
CA ASP A 142 -17.49 5.93 -15.06
C ASP A 142 -16.15 6.13 -15.77
N VAL A 143 -15.07 5.55 -15.26
CA VAL A 143 -13.72 5.71 -15.84
C VAL A 143 -13.52 4.76 -17.01
N GLY A 144 -13.92 3.50 -16.88
CA GLY A 144 -13.64 2.46 -17.86
C GLY A 144 -14.70 2.31 -18.95
N GLY A 145 -15.90 2.91 -18.78
CA GLY A 145 -17.06 2.66 -19.64
C GLY A 145 -17.76 1.33 -19.35
N SER A 146 -17.06 0.38 -18.75
CA SER A 146 -17.59 -0.86 -18.15
C SER A 146 -16.66 -1.31 -17.02
N VAL A 147 -17.19 -2.09 -16.07
CA VAL A 147 -16.36 -2.71 -15.00
C VAL A 147 -15.28 -3.59 -15.60
N LEU A 148 -15.60 -4.36 -16.63
CA LEU A 148 -14.65 -5.26 -17.30
C LEU A 148 -13.49 -4.51 -17.96
N ASP A 149 -13.78 -3.42 -18.68
CA ASP A 149 -12.72 -2.64 -19.34
C ASP A 149 -11.89 -1.86 -18.32
N PHE A 150 -12.50 -1.43 -17.22
CA PHE A 150 -11.77 -0.85 -16.10
C PHE A 150 -10.79 -1.85 -15.46
N VAL A 151 -11.21 -3.10 -15.25
CA VAL A 151 -10.33 -4.16 -14.73
C VAL A 151 -9.14 -4.42 -15.66
N LYS A 152 -9.34 -4.35 -16.99
CA LYS A 152 -8.22 -4.41 -17.94
C LYS A 152 -7.25 -3.24 -17.75
N GLN A 153 -7.76 -2.03 -17.51
CA GLN A 153 -6.93 -0.85 -17.22
C GLN A 153 -6.18 -1.02 -15.89
N MET A 154 -6.83 -1.57 -14.84
CA MET A 154 -6.16 -1.88 -13.57
C MET A 154 -4.95 -2.80 -13.77
N ASN A 155 -5.13 -3.88 -14.53
CA ASN A 155 -4.05 -4.83 -14.80
C ASN A 155 -2.95 -4.24 -15.70
N ALA A 156 -3.31 -3.42 -16.69
CA ALA A 156 -2.33 -2.71 -17.50
C ALA A 156 -1.50 -1.74 -16.64
N ARG A 157 -2.15 -0.97 -15.77
CA ARG A 157 -1.47 -0.04 -14.87
C ARG A 157 -0.59 -0.76 -13.84
N ALA A 158 -1.03 -1.89 -13.33
CA ALA A 158 -0.21 -2.73 -12.46
C ALA A 158 1.09 -3.17 -13.17
N GLN A 159 1.01 -3.59 -14.42
CA GLN A 159 2.19 -3.94 -15.22
C GLN A 159 3.13 -2.74 -15.44
N GLU A 160 2.60 -1.55 -15.73
CA GLU A 160 3.39 -0.32 -15.87
C GLU A 160 4.13 0.05 -14.58
N LEU A 161 3.53 -0.22 -13.41
CA LEU A 161 4.16 -0.05 -12.10
C LEU A 161 5.15 -1.18 -11.75
N GLY A 162 5.33 -2.16 -12.63
CA GLY A 162 6.20 -3.32 -12.40
C GLY A 162 5.64 -4.31 -11.38
N CYS A 163 4.31 -4.39 -11.26
CA CYS A 163 3.61 -5.33 -10.38
C CYS A 163 3.44 -6.67 -11.10
N THR A 164 4.41 -7.56 -10.96
CA THR A 164 4.45 -8.84 -11.69
C THR A 164 3.66 -9.96 -11.02
N GLY A 165 3.36 -9.83 -9.73
CA GLY A 165 2.58 -10.78 -8.95
C GLY A 165 1.11 -10.37 -8.78
N THR A 166 0.63 -9.36 -9.53
CA THR A 166 -0.71 -8.78 -9.35
C THR A 166 -1.64 -9.16 -10.50
N ASN A 167 -2.84 -9.56 -10.16
CA ASN A 167 -3.96 -9.70 -11.07
C ASN A 167 -5.25 -9.25 -10.42
N PHE A 168 -5.91 -8.26 -11.00
CA PHE A 168 -7.22 -7.79 -10.56
C PHE A 168 -8.32 -8.41 -11.40
N THR A 169 -9.45 -8.77 -10.77
CA THR A 169 -10.65 -9.31 -11.41
C THR A 169 -11.88 -8.44 -11.15
N CYS A 170 -11.79 -7.48 -10.23
CA CYS A 170 -12.85 -6.56 -9.87
C CYS A 170 -12.26 -5.23 -9.36
N ALA A 171 -13.11 -4.20 -9.25
CA ALA A 171 -12.70 -2.88 -8.77
C ALA A 171 -12.70 -2.74 -7.24
N HIS A 172 -13.27 -3.68 -6.48
CA HIS A 172 -13.58 -3.52 -5.06
C HIS A 172 -12.89 -4.53 -4.14
N GLY A 173 -12.46 -5.71 -4.66
CA GLY A 173 -11.75 -6.71 -3.86
C GLY A 173 -12.64 -7.61 -3.02
N LEU A 174 -13.92 -7.76 -3.35
CA LEU A 174 -14.70 -8.88 -2.85
C LEU A 174 -14.09 -10.17 -3.38
N PHE A 175 -14.23 -11.24 -2.59
CA PHE A 175 -13.53 -12.48 -2.85
C PHE A 175 -13.74 -12.99 -4.27
N ASP A 176 -12.63 -13.20 -4.96
CA ASP A 176 -12.52 -13.88 -6.25
C ASP A 176 -11.15 -14.58 -6.28
N TYR A 177 -11.11 -15.84 -6.71
CA TYR A 177 -9.86 -16.64 -6.74
C TYR A 177 -8.78 -16.03 -7.63
N GLY A 178 -9.14 -15.21 -8.60
CA GLY A 178 -8.21 -14.53 -9.48
C GLY A 178 -7.73 -13.17 -8.98
N ASN A 179 -8.35 -12.59 -7.93
CA ASN A 179 -8.01 -11.27 -7.41
C ASN A 179 -6.89 -11.36 -6.38
N VAL A 180 -5.66 -11.33 -6.87
CA VAL A 180 -4.44 -11.55 -6.07
C VAL A 180 -3.40 -10.45 -6.31
N SER A 181 -2.54 -10.26 -5.33
CA SER A 181 -1.35 -9.40 -5.44
C SER A 181 -0.28 -9.88 -4.46
N THR A 182 0.83 -9.18 -4.40
CA THR A 182 1.89 -9.38 -3.41
C THR A 182 2.03 -8.13 -2.53
N ALA A 183 2.58 -8.26 -1.33
CA ALA A 183 2.80 -7.10 -0.46
C ALA A 183 3.75 -6.10 -1.12
N GLN A 184 4.76 -6.57 -1.85
CA GLN A 184 5.68 -5.72 -2.60
C GLN A 184 5.01 -4.98 -3.76
N ASP A 185 4.10 -5.61 -4.50
CA ASP A 185 3.38 -4.95 -5.58
C ASP A 185 2.38 -3.92 -5.05
N LEU A 186 1.66 -4.26 -3.96
CA LEU A 186 0.78 -3.30 -3.29
C LEU A 186 1.54 -2.08 -2.76
N ALA A 187 2.78 -2.26 -2.30
CA ALA A 187 3.63 -1.13 -1.90
C ALA A 187 3.92 -0.19 -3.07
N LYS A 188 4.17 -0.70 -4.29
CA LYS A 188 4.35 0.13 -5.49
C LYS A 188 3.08 0.89 -5.86
N ILE A 189 1.93 0.22 -5.81
CA ILE A 189 0.62 0.84 -6.07
C ILE A 189 0.34 1.92 -5.01
N ALA A 190 0.60 1.63 -3.74
CA ALA A 190 0.41 2.55 -2.64
C ALA A 190 1.33 3.77 -2.71
N ALA A 191 2.58 3.59 -3.11
CA ALA A 191 3.51 4.68 -3.35
C ALA A 191 3.01 5.61 -4.48
N ALA A 192 2.54 5.04 -5.60
CA ALA A 192 1.94 5.82 -6.68
C ALA A 192 0.68 6.58 -6.22
N CYS A 193 -0.14 5.97 -5.36
CA CYS A 193 -1.27 6.67 -4.74
C CYS A 193 -0.82 7.84 -3.84
N ALA A 194 0.23 7.64 -3.04
CA ALA A 194 0.74 8.61 -2.07
C ALA A 194 1.30 9.88 -2.75
N GLU A 195 1.79 9.79 -3.99
CA GLU A 195 2.22 10.94 -4.78
C GLU A 195 1.06 11.91 -5.11
N ASN A 196 -0.19 11.45 -5.04
CA ASN A 196 -1.36 12.26 -5.32
C ASN A 196 -1.90 12.90 -4.02
N GLN A 197 -1.79 14.22 -3.91
CA GLN A 197 -2.25 14.96 -2.72
C GLN A 197 -3.72 14.74 -2.38
N THR A 198 -4.60 14.63 -3.38
CA THR A 198 -6.03 14.36 -3.15
C THR A 198 -6.22 12.97 -2.56
N PHE A 199 -5.47 11.96 -3.03
CA PHE A 199 -5.50 10.63 -2.44
C PHE A 199 -5.10 10.68 -0.97
N ALA A 200 -3.94 11.26 -0.67
CA ALA A 200 -3.41 11.34 0.70
C ALA A 200 -4.39 12.04 1.64
N GLN A 201 -5.01 13.15 1.19
CA GLN A 201 -6.01 13.88 1.95
C GLN A 201 -7.26 13.02 2.23
N VAL A 202 -7.82 12.37 1.21
CA VAL A 202 -9.04 11.57 1.36
C VAL A 202 -8.77 10.30 2.19
N ALA A 203 -7.68 9.59 1.92
CA ALA A 203 -7.31 8.38 2.66
C ALA A 203 -6.94 8.67 4.13
N GLY A 204 -6.46 9.89 4.42
CA GLY A 204 -6.17 10.39 5.77
C GLY A 204 -7.38 11.00 6.50
N THR A 205 -8.57 11.01 5.88
CA THR A 205 -9.78 11.60 6.48
C THR A 205 -10.48 10.60 7.40
N ALA A 206 -10.68 10.98 8.66
CA ALA A 206 -11.37 10.13 9.64
C ALA A 206 -12.89 10.09 9.43
N SER A 207 -13.50 11.18 8.96
CA SER A 207 -14.94 11.25 8.71
C SER A 207 -15.25 12.22 7.57
N TYR A 208 -16.35 11.97 6.85
CA TYR A 208 -16.79 12.78 5.72
C TYR A 208 -18.31 12.86 5.67
N VAL A 209 -18.83 14.06 5.40
CA VAL A 209 -20.28 14.27 5.23
C VAL A 209 -20.66 14.08 3.76
N LEU A 210 -21.38 13.01 3.48
CA LEU A 210 -21.96 12.74 2.17
C LEU A 210 -23.22 13.60 1.98
N PRO A 211 -23.30 14.41 0.93
CA PRO A 211 -24.43 15.33 0.72
C PRO A 211 -25.71 14.56 0.35
N ALA A 212 -26.84 15.28 0.40
CA ALA A 212 -28.08 14.82 -0.21
C ALA A 212 -27.90 14.63 -1.73
N THR A 213 -28.70 13.72 -2.32
CA THR A 213 -28.69 13.41 -3.75
C THR A 213 -30.10 13.54 -4.31
N ASN A 214 -30.26 13.29 -5.61
CA ASN A 214 -31.61 13.21 -6.22
C ASN A 214 -32.49 12.13 -5.59
N LEU A 215 -31.88 11.06 -5.02
CA LEU A 215 -32.63 9.95 -4.42
C LEU A 215 -32.53 9.88 -2.88
N ARG A 216 -31.56 10.53 -2.28
CA ARG A 216 -31.38 10.63 -0.83
C ARG A 216 -31.53 12.09 -0.39
N LYS A 217 -32.56 12.36 0.41
CA LYS A 217 -32.93 13.74 0.78
C LYS A 217 -32.11 14.35 1.90
N ALA A 218 -31.41 13.55 2.66
CA ALA A 218 -30.58 14.01 3.80
C ALA A 218 -29.10 13.67 3.57
N GLU A 219 -28.25 14.54 4.06
CA GLU A 219 -26.83 14.24 4.23
C GLU A 219 -26.63 13.19 5.33
N TYR A 220 -25.51 12.47 5.30
CA TYR A 220 -25.08 11.62 6.41
C TYR A 220 -23.58 11.54 6.50
N THR A 221 -23.07 11.31 7.71
CA THR A 221 -21.63 11.20 7.96
C THR A 221 -21.19 9.75 7.87
N ILE A 222 -20.12 9.53 7.12
CA ILE A 222 -19.35 8.28 7.15
C ILE A 222 -18.09 8.48 7.97
N SER A 223 -17.66 7.45 8.71
CA SER A 223 -16.46 7.51 9.55
C SER A 223 -15.61 6.26 9.36
N SER A 224 -14.31 6.43 9.39
CA SER A 224 -13.36 5.33 9.32
C SER A 224 -13.47 4.45 10.56
N SER A 225 -13.50 3.14 10.35
CA SER A 225 -13.42 2.14 11.42
C SER A 225 -11.97 1.74 11.73
N ASN A 226 -10.98 2.37 11.11
CA ASN A 226 -9.58 2.02 11.31
C ASN A 226 -9.04 2.60 12.62
N SER A 227 -8.61 1.70 13.51
CA SER A 227 -8.15 2.06 14.85
C SER A 227 -6.89 2.92 14.87
N LEU A 228 -6.00 2.80 13.88
CA LEU A 228 -4.77 3.63 13.79
C LEU A 228 -5.05 5.11 13.54
N MET A 229 -6.22 5.44 12.99
CA MET A 229 -6.63 6.82 12.66
C MET A 229 -7.71 7.37 13.61
N ASN A 230 -8.23 6.57 14.50
CA ASN A 230 -9.24 6.99 15.46
C ASN A 230 -8.57 7.44 16.75
N SER A 231 -8.59 8.74 17.04
CA SER A 231 -7.96 9.33 18.25
C SER A 231 -8.48 8.81 19.60
N GLU A 232 -9.63 8.14 19.60
CA GLU A 232 -10.19 7.49 20.79
C GLU A 232 -9.72 6.04 20.96
N SER A 233 -9.03 5.48 19.94
CA SER A 233 -8.51 4.12 19.97
C SER A 233 -7.17 4.03 20.70
N ALA A 234 -6.94 2.94 21.41
CA ALA A 234 -5.63 2.62 22.00
C ALA A 234 -4.53 2.43 20.93
N ASN A 235 -4.93 2.08 19.72
CA ASN A 235 -4.02 1.89 18.57
C ASN A 235 -3.79 3.17 17.78
N TYR A 236 -4.34 4.32 18.20
CA TYR A 236 -4.13 5.59 17.51
C TYR A 236 -2.66 5.99 17.53
N ARG A 237 -2.15 6.40 16.36
CA ARG A 237 -0.80 6.95 16.23
C ARG A 237 -0.84 8.24 15.41
N GLU A 238 -0.43 9.33 16.02
CA GLU A 238 -0.43 10.66 15.41
C GLU A 238 0.44 10.73 14.13
N TYR A 239 1.46 9.90 14.06
CA TYR A 239 2.35 9.84 12.90
C TYR A 239 1.75 9.07 11.70
N VAL A 240 0.65 8.34 11.86
CA VAL A 240 -0.03 7.67 10.74
C VAL A 240 -0.77 8.70 9.89
N ARG A 241 -0.43 8.77 8.61
CA ARG A 241 -0.99 9.74 7.67
C ARG A 241 -2.23 9.23 6.95
N TRP A 242 -2.19 7.99 6.53
CA TRP A 242 -3.36 7.35 5.92
C TRP A 242 -3.27 5.83 5.98
N VAL A 243 -4.41 5.19 5.87
CA VAL A 243 -4.54 3.75 5.97
C VAL A 243 -5.62 3.24 5.01
N LYS A 244 -5.37 2.10 4.38
CA LYS A 244 -6.41 1.29 3.74
C LYS A 244 -6.39 -0.12 4.28
N GLY A 245 -7.48 -0.54 4.93
CA GLY A 245 -7.68 -1.90 5.40
C GLY A 245 -8.48 -2.75 4.41
N GLY A 246 -8.36 -4.07 4.55
CA GLY A 246 -9.14 -5.07 3.82
C GLY A 246 -9.35 -6.33 4.65
N PHE A 247 -10.47 -7.00 4.42
CA PHE A 247 -10.77 -8.29 5.03
C PHE A 247 -11.71 -9.12 4.15
N THR A 248 -11.35 -10.37 3.97
CA THR A 248 -12.27 -11.47 3.61
C THR A 248 -11.83 -12.72 4.39
N THR A 249 -12.69 -13.70 4.53
CA THR A 249 -12.36 -14.94 5.26
C THR A 249 -11.10 -15.62 4.73
N LEU A 250 -10.81 -15.54 3.44
CA LEU A 250 -9.64 -16.17 2.81
C LEU A 250 -8.42 -15.26 2.73
N ALA A 251 -8.62 -13.93 2.68
CA ALA A 251 -7.52 -12.99 2.68
C ALA A 251 -6.93 -12.78 4.09
N GLY A 252 -7.70 -13.08 5.14
CA GLY A 252 -7.36 -12.61 6.47
C GLY A 252 -7.46 -11.09 6.58
N ARG A 253 -6.82 -10.51 7.56
CA ARG A 253 -6.71 -9.06 7.72
C ARG A 253 -5.56 -8.54 6.89
N CYS A 254 -5.84 -7.50 6.11
CA CYS A 254 -4.86 -6.86 5.23
C CYS A 254 -4.84 -5.36 5.50
N ILE A 255 -3.68 -4.75 5.42
CA ILE A 255 -3.52 -3.31 5.60
C ILE A 255 -2.40 -2.75 4.71
N VAL A 256 -2.61 -1.55 4.22
CA VAL A 256 -1.57 -0.64 3.75
C VAL A 256 -1.66 0.61 4.59
N ALA A 257 -0.56 1.03 5.17
CA ALA A 257 -0.46 2.24 5.99
C ALA A 257 0.79 3.04 5.61
N PHE A 258 0.68 4.36 5.71
CA PHE A 258 1.81 5.28 5.59
C PHE A 258 1.90 6.11 6.86
N ALA A 259 3.11 6.23 7.36
CA ALA A 259 3.43 6.97 8.58
C ALA A 259 4.56 7.96 8.30
N GLU A 260 4.47 9.15 8.90
CA GLU A 260 5.46 10.22 8.74
C GLU A 260 5.78 10.81 10.10
N LYS A 261 7.07 10.86 10.45
CA LYS A 261 7.59 11.45 11.68
C LYS A 261 8.99 12.00 11.43
N ASP A 262 9.27 13.19 11.94
CA ASP A 262 10.58 13.84 11.88
C ASP A 262 11.14 13.97 10.45
N GLY A 263 10.28 14.12 9.43
CA GLY A 263 10.65 14.27 8.03
C GLY A 263 10.95 12.96 7.30
N HIS A 264 10.69 11.80 7.91
CA HIS A 264 10.83 10.49 7.30
C HIS A 264 9.46 9.86 7.09
N THR A 265 9.25 9.28 5.90
CA THR A 265 8.01 8.59 5.56
C THR A 265 8.27 7.09 5.36
N TYR A 266 7.49 6.27 6.05
CA TYR A 266 7.51 4.82 5.87
C TYR A 266 6.17 4.32 5.37
N GLY A 267 6.23 3.35 4.45
CA GLY A 267 5.08 2.59 3.97
C GLY A 267 5.14 1.15 4.48
N LEU A 268 4.00 0.64 4.92
CA LEU A 268 3.85 -0.71 5.45
C LEU A 268 2.70 -1.42 4.75
N VAL A 269 2.93 -2.66 4.34
CA VAL A 269 1.92 -3.57 3.82
C VAL A 269 1.96 -4.86 4.63
N ILE A 270 0.81 -5.26 5.20
CA ILE A 270 0.63 -6.55 5.86
C ILE A 270 -0.52 -7.29 5.18
N LEU A 271 -0.31 -8.55 4.80
CA LEU A 271 -1.32 -9.41 4.19
C LEU A 271 -1.42 -10.73 4.99
N GLY A 272 -2.64 -11.19 5.18
CA GLY A 272 -2.87 -12.52 5.77
C GLY A 272 -2.85 -12.56 7.30
N CYS A 273 -2.88 -11.42 7.98
CA CYS A 273 -2.94 -11.39 9.44
C CYS A 273 -4.26 -12.00 9.97
N ASP A 274 -4.20 -12.70 11.09
CA ASP A 274 -5.31 -13.49 11.62
C ASP A 274 -6.36 -12.66 12.36
N THR A 275 -5.94 -11.68 13.17
CA THR A 275 -6.83 -10.86 14.00
C THR A 275 -6.59 -9.37 13.84
N PRO A 276 -7.59 -8.51 14.15
CA PRO A 276 -7.39 -7.06 14.17
C PRO A 276 -6.35 -6.63 15.19
N ASP A 277 -6.33 -7.26 16.37
CA ASP A 277 -5.44 -6.88 17.46
C ASP A 277 -3.97 -7.16 17.10
N HIS A 278 -3.68 -8.30 16.49
CA HIS A 278 -2.34 -8.59 15.97
C HIS A 278 -1.95 -7.61 14.87
N LEU A 279 -2.84 -7.37 13.88
CA LEU A 279 -2.57 -6.45 12.79
C LEU A 279 -2.17 -5.05 13.28
N PHE A 280 -2.89 -4.51 14.26
CA PHE A 280 -2.59 -3.17 14.78
C PHE A 280 -1.33 -3.16 15.64
N ALA A 281 -1.11 -4.18 16.46
CA ALA A 281 0.12 -4.32 17.24
C ALA A 281 1.36 -4.40 16.34
N GLU A 282 1.30 -5.20 15.27
CA GLU A 282 2.38 -5.31 14.29
C GLU A 282 2.64 -4.00 13.54
N CYS A 283 1.57 -3.25 13.19
CA CYS A 283 1.74 -1.93 12.59
C CYS A 283 2.49 -0.98 13.53
N ASP A 284 2.11 -0.95 14.80
CA ASP A 284 2.71 -0.09 15.82
C ASP A 284 4.19 -0.44 16.02
N ASP A 285 4.49 -1.71 16.28
CA ASP A 285 5.84 -2.19 16.55
C ASP A 285 6.77 -1.96 15.35
N LEU A 286 6.28 -2.18 14.11
CA LEU A 286 7.07 -1.99 12.90
C LEU A 286 7.34 -0.52 12.59
N PHE A 287 6.37 0.36 12.76
CA PHE A 287 6.59 1.79 12.57
C PHE A 287 7.49 2.38 13.66
N ASP A 288 7.26 2.04 14.93
CA ASP A 288 8.11 2.50 16.03
C ASP A 288 9.54 2.03 15.83
N TRP A 289 9.75 0.76 15.48
CA TRP A 289 11.07 0.24 15.13
C TRP A 289 11.71 0.98 13.95
N ALA A 290 10.93 1.29 12.90
CA ALA A 290 11.45 2.01 11.74
C ALA A 290 11.94 3.42 12.14
N PHE A 291 11.12 4.17 12.87
CA PHE A 291 11.49 5.52 13.31
C PHE A 291 12.64 5.56 14.32
N GLU A 292 12.79 4.52 15.15
CA GLU A 292 13.86 4.44 16.13
C GLU A 292 15.19 3.95 15.54
N SER A 293 15.13 3.05 14.54
CA SER A 293 16.31 2.34 14.04
C SER A 293 16.92 2.94 12.77
N PHE A 294 16.13 3.68 11.98
CA PHE A 294 16.57 4.21 10.70
C PHE A 294 16.46 5.73 10.70
N ALA A 295 17.61 6.39 10.54
CA ALA A 295 17.72 7.83 10.38
C ALA A 295 18.70 8.14 9.26
N ASP A 296 18.45 9.21 8.53
CA ASP A 296 19.41 9.73 7.57
C ASP A 296 20.65 10.20 8.30
N ARG A 297 21.81 9.69 7.87
CA ARG A 297 23.09 10.19 8.35
C ARG A 297 23.81 10.87 7.21
N PRO A 298 24.19 12.16 7.34
CA PRO A 298 25.03 12.80 6.35
C PRO A 298 26.34 12.04 6.25
N LEU A 299 26.72 11.68 5.04
CA LEU A 299 28.03 11.03 4.79
C LEU A 299 29.19 11.95 5.12
N VAL A 300 28.94 13.26 5.18
CA VAL A 300 29.92 14.31 5.52
C VAL A 300 29.23 15.33 6.42
N ASP A 301 29.68 15.42 7.69
CA ASP A 301 29.06 16.30 8.72
C ASP A 301 29.40 17.78 8.59
N THR A 302 30.36 18.13 7.75
CA THR A 302 30.75 19.51 7.49
C THR A 302 31.26 19.64 6.07
N PRO A 303 31.32 20.86 5.50
CA PRO A 303 32.00 21.10 4.23
C PRO A 303 33.52 20.91 4.42
N THR A 304 33.90 19.69 4.69
CA THR A 304 35.33 19.31 4.77
C THR A 304 35.75 19.09 3.32
N GLU A 305 36.79 19.80 2.95
CA GLU A 305 37.46 19.61 1.66
C GLU A 305 37.96 18.16 1.59
N ILE A 306 37.29 17.33 0.75
CA ILE A 306 37.60 15.91 0.63
C ILE A 306 38.91 15.71 -0.12
N THR A 307 39.19 16.57 -1.09
CA THR A 307 40.48 16.64 -1.79
C THR A 307 40.55 17.89 -2.68
N THR A 308 41.74 18.45 -2.86
CA THR A 308 42.03 19.40 -3.93
C THR A 308 42.75 18.66 -5.05
N VAL A 309 42.21 18.70 -6.26
CA VAL A 309 42.90 18.24 -7.46
C VAL A 309 43.39 19.45 -8.21
N ALA A 310 44.72 19.60 -8.31
CA ALA A 310 45.28 20.59 -9.20
C ALA A 310 44.97 20.21 -10.65
N LEU A 311 44.27 21.08 -11.35
CA LEU A 311 44.07 20.92 -12.80
C LEU A 311 45.38 21.25 -13.49
N PRO A 312 45.75 20.52 -14.57
CA PRO A 312 46.98 20.74 -15.34
C PRO A 312 46.98 22.07 -16.06
#